data_3eec7c8f3fbbcbfe31bf1b1d30f60382
#
_entry.id   3eec7c8f3fbbcbfe31bf1b1d30f60382
#
_cell.length_a   1.000
_cell.length_b   1.000
_cell.length_c   1.000
_cell.angle_alpha   90.00
_cell.angle_beta   90.00
_cell.angle_gamma   90.00
#
_symmetry.space_group_name_H-M   'P 1'
#
loop_
_entity.id
_entity.type
_entity.pdbx_description
1 polymer ?
#
loop_
_entity_poly.entity_id
_entity_poly.type
_entity_poly.pdbx_seq_one_letter_code
_entity_poly.pdbx_strand_id
1 'polypeptide(L)' 'MDNDTATILEAMEQAAMSGLCRDGQLEIGMQVARTIHPDMSEAELLAIAEAVYKRTLNSD' A
#
# COMPACT_ATOMS: atom_id res chain seq x y z
N MET A 1 14.43 1.48 -3.04
CA MET A 1 13.15 0.92 -2.55
C MET A 1 13.31 -0.59 -2.44
N ASP A 2 12.94 -1.16 -1.33
CA ASP A 2 13.05 -2.60 -1.15
C ASP A 2 11.93 -3.34 -1.88
N ASN A 3 12.08 -4.65 -2.02
CA ASN A 3 11.11 -5.44 -2.76
C ASN A 3 9.72 -5.43 -2.13
N ASP A 4 9.66 -5.40 -0.81
CA ASP A 4 8.38 -5.41 -0.11
C ASP A 4 7.61 -4.12 -0.37
N THR A 5 8.29 -2.98 -0.26
CA THR A 5 7.67 -1.69 -0.53
C THR A 5 7.25 -1.61 -1.99
N ALA A 6 8.08 -2.10 -2.90
CA ALA A 6 7.76 -2.09 -4.32
C ALA A 6 6.51 -2.94 -4.62
N THR A 7 6.38 -4.08 -3.95
CA THR A 7 5.23 -4.95 -4.13
C THR A 7 3.95 -4.26 -3.66
N ILE A 8 3.99 -3.60 -2.52
CA ILE A 8 2.84 -2.87 -1.99
C ILE A 8 2.49 -1.72 -2.92
N LEU A 9 3.49 -0.97 -3.37
CA LEU A 9 3.28 0.15 -4.27
C LEU A 9 2.63 -0.29 -5.58
N GLU A 10 3.12 -1.37 -6.15
CA GLU A 10 2.55 -1.89 -7.40
C GLU A 10 1.09 -2.29 -7.23
N ALA A 11 0.77 -2.96 -6.13
CA ALA A 11 -0.61 -3.38 -5.87
C ALA A 11 -1.53 -2.16 -5.72
N MET A 12 -1.05 -1.13 -5.03
CA MET A 12 -1.85 0.08 -4.84
C MET A 12 -2.02 0.86 -6.14
N GLU A 13 -1.00 0.87 -6.97
CA GLU A 13 -1.11 1.51 -8.28
C GLU A 13 -2.11 0.79 -9.18
N GLN A 14 -2.11 -0.53 -9.15
CA GLN A 14 -3.08 -1.30 -9.91
C GLN A 14 -4.50 -1.04 -9.40
N ALA A 15 -4.67 -0.93 -8.08
CA ALA A 15 -5.96 -0.60 -7.50
C ALA A 15 -6.44 0.77 -7.98
N ALA A 16 -5.53 1.74 -8.04
CA ALA A 16 -5.88 3.06 -8.55
C ALA A 16 -6.29 3.01 -10.01
N MET A 17 -5.59 2.23 -10.82
CA MET A 17 -5.92 2.07 -12.23
C MET A 17 -7.27 1.39 -12.43
N SER A 18 -7.69 0.58 -11.48
CA SER A 18 -9.01 -0.07 -11.52
C SER A 18 -10.13 0.85 -11.03
N GLY A 19 -9.81 2.07 -10.63
CA GLY A 19 -10.81 3.05 -10.23
C GLY A 19 -11.07 3.11 -8.74
N LEU A 20 -10.27 2.43 -7.91
CA LEU A 20 -10.46 2.49 -6.48
C LEU A 20 -10.02 3.84 -5.93
N CYS A 21 -10.80 4.37 -4.99
CA CYS A 21 -10.48 5.62 -4.32
C CYS A 21 -9.37 5.40 -3.28
N ARG A 22 -8.98 6.49 -2.60
CA ARG A 22 -7.92 6.43 -1.60
C ARG A 22 -8.14 5.31 -0.58
N ASP A 23 -9.36 5.22 -0.03
CA ASP A 23 -9.64 4.21 0.98
C ASP A 23 -9.48 2.79 0.44
N GLY A 24 -9.94 2.56 -0.77
CA GLY A 24 -9.77 1.26 -1.40
C GLY A 24 -8.32 0.93 -1.68
N GLN A 25 -7.55 1.91 -2.13
CA GLN A 25 -6.12 1.73 -2.36
C GLN A 25 -5.39 1.41 -1.06
N LEU A 26 -5.72 2.11 0.03
CA LEU A 26 -5.11 1.85 1.33
C LEU A 26 -5.45 0.44 1.82
N GLU A 27 -6.68 0.02 1.63
CA GLU A 27 -7.09 -1.32 2.05
C GLU A 27 -6.31 -2.39 1.29
N ILE A 28 -6.14 -2.23 -0.01
CA ILE A 28 -5.34 -3.16 -0.81
C ILE A 28 -3.89 -3.17 -0.32
N GLY A 29 -3.33 -1.98 -0.07
CA GLY A 29 -1.97 -1.89 0.45
C GLY A 29 -1.80 -2.60 1.78
N MET A 30 -2.79 -2.46 2.67
CA MET A 30 -2.76 -3.15 3.96
C MET A 30 -2.83 -4.66 3.81
N GLN A 31 -3.66 -5.15 2.88
CA GLN A 31 -3.77 -6.58 2.64
C GLN A 31 -2.46 -7.17 2.15
N VAL A 32 -1.81 -6.49 1.21
CA VAL A 32 -0.53 -6.95 0.71
C VAL A 32 0.53 -6.88 1.82
N ALA A 33 0.55 -5.79 2.57
CA ALA A 33 1.50 -5.65 3.67
C ALA A 33 1.29 -6.74 4.72
N ARG A 34 0.03 -7.10 5.00
CA ARG A 34 -0.25 -8.17 5.97
C ARG A 34 0.28 -9.52 5.50
N THR A 35 0.20 -9.77 4.21
CA THR A 35 0.73 -11.00 3.64
C THR A 35 2.25 -11.07 3.81
N ILE A 36 2.93 -9.93 3.65
CA ILE A 36 4.37 -9.85 3.79
C ILE A 36 4.79 -9.86 5.26
N HIS A 37 4.01 -9.18 6.10
CA HIS A 37 4.33 -8.99 7.52
C HIS A 37 3.16 -9.44 8.40
N PRO A 38 2.94 -10.75 8.53
CA PRO A 38 1.74 -11.25 9.21
C PRO A 38 1.67 -10.91 10.70
N ASP A 39 2.81 -10.54 11.30
CA ASP A 39 2.88 -10.22 12.74
C ASP A 39 2.65 -8.74 13.04
N MET A 40 2.49 -7.92 12.02
CA MET A 40 2.27 -6.49 12.25
C MET A 40 0.84 -6.21 12.70
N SER A 41 0.70 -5.19 13.55
CA SER A 41 -0.61 -4.71 13.96
C SER A 41 -1.29 -3.96 12.83
N GLU A 42 -2.61 -3.78 12.92
CA GLU A 42 -3.34 -3.02 11.93
C GLU A 42 -2.83 -1.59 11.82
N ALA A 43 -2.48 -0.98 12.95
CA ALA A 43 -1.96 0.39 12.95
C ALA A 43 -0.66 0.47 12.15
N GLU A 44 0.21 -0.52 12.32
CA GLU A 44 1.46 -0.56 11.58
C GLU A 44 1.24 -0.79 10.08
N LEU A 45 0.31 -1.67 9.75
CA LEU A 45 -0.02 -1.93 8.35
C LEU A 45 -0.60 -0.69 7.68
N LEU A 46 -1.47 0.02 8.39
CA LEU A 46 -2.03 1.26 7.87
C LEU A 46 -0.94 2.30 7.66
N ALA A 47 0.00 2.41 8.61
CA ALA A 47 1.10 3.37 8.46
C ALA A 47 1.93 3.07 7.22
N ILE A 48 2.19 1.80 6.94
CA ILE A 48 2.91 1.41 5.73
C ILE A 48 2.13 1.80 4.49
N ALA A 49 0.84 1.47 4.47
CA ALA A 49 0.01 1.77 3.31
C ALA A 49 -0.08 3.28 3.06
N GLU A 50 -0.20 4.06 4.12
CA GLU A 50 -0.24 5.52 3.98
C GLU A 50 1.08 6.08 3.47
N ALA A 51 2.20 5.54 3.94
CA ALA A 51 3.50 5.99 3.48
C ALA A 51 3.69 5.69 1.98
N VAL A 52 3.25 4.51 1.55
CA VAL A 52 3.33 4.14 0.13
C VAL A 52 2.38 5.02 -0.68
N TYR A 53 1.20 5.28 -0.16
CA TYR A 53 0.23 6.14 -0.86
C TYR A 53 0.82 7.53 -1.09
N LYS A 54 1.50 8.09 -0.10
CA LYS A 54 2.15 9.39 -0.27
C LYS A 54 3.18 9.37 -1.38
N ARG A 55 3.88 8.25 -1.55
CA ARG A 55 4.84 8.12 -2.64
C ARG A 55 4.17 8.20 -4.00
N THR A 56 2.97 7.62 -4.13
CA THR A 56 2.27 7.68 -5.41
C THR A 56 1.85 9.11 -5.74
N LEU A 57 1.51 9.89 -4.73
CA LEU A 57 1.11 11.29 -4.94
C LEU A 57 2.31 12.19 -5.25
N ASN A 58 3.48 11.85 -4.75
CA ASN A 58 4.67 12.67 -4.89
C ASN A 58 5.61 12.19 -5.98
N SER A 59 5.22 11.18 -6.74
CA SER A 59 6.06 10.68 -7.82
C SER A 59 5.96 11.64 -9.00
N ASP A 60 7.06 12.07 -9.48
CA ASP A 60 7.12 12.93 -10.67
C ASP A 60 7.45 12.14 -11.90
#